data_3a0d6340b6651ac31e03e631bd6ce936
#
_entry.id   3a0d6340b6651ac31e03e631bd6ce936
#
_cell.length_a   1.000
_cell.length_b   1.000
_cell.length_c   1.000
_cell.angle_alpha   90.00
_cell.angle_beta   90.00
_cell.angle_gamma   90.00
#
_symmetry.space_group_name_H-M   'P 1'
#
loop_
_entity.id
_entity.type
_entity.pdbx_description
1 polymer ?
#
loop_
_entity_poly.entity_id
_entity_poly.type
_entity_poly.pdbx_seq_one_letter_code
_entity_poly.pdbx_strand_id
1 'polypeptide(L)'
;MNEVAGFPTRAFGDDGIIYIFKSIAATMHAMNKIIVEKPTSYCEAVLRMEKTSVHRVYHDNHYGYTIEDDNELFGRLILEINQAGLSWTTILNKQDNFRKAYHQFNIKKVAAYKEADRQRLLEDAGIIRNRLKVDAAIHNANIVLQLQKEHGSFKKWLNTHHPKSKMEWMKLFKQTFKFTGGEIVNEFLMSTGYLPGAHVESCAIYKKALKSKPAWKNK
;
A
#
# COMPACT_ATOMS: atom_id res chain seq x y z
N MET A 1 69.81 24.60 -10.17
CA MET A 1 70.79 23.51 -10.10
C MET A 1 70.07 22.34 -9.48
N ASN A 2 69.72 21.41 -10.27
CA ASN A 2 69.69 19.94 -10.13
C ASN A 2 68.78 19.35 -11.18
N GLU A 3 69.40 18.87 -12.23
CA GLU A 3 68.81 17.99 -13.21
C GLU A 3 68.40 16.67 -12.56
N VAL A 4 67.25 16.13 -12.91
CA VAL A 4 66.90 14.76 -12.65
C VAL A 4 66.66 14.05 -14.01
N ALA A 5 67.42 13.01 -14.17
CA ALA A 5 67.64 12.21 -15.35
C ALA A 5 66.37 11.73 -16.04
N GLY A 6 66.39 11.73 -17.40
CA GLY A 6 65.38 11.20 -18.27
C GLY A 6 65.32 9.69 -18.24
N PHE A 7 64.11 9.15 -18.26
CA PHE A 7 63.81 7.76 -18.58
C PHE A 7 63.57 7.60 -20.09
N PRO A 8 64.01 6.52 -20.71
CA PRO A 8 63.85 6.32 -22.16
C PRO A 8 62.41 5.95 -22.50
N THR A 9 61.82 6.73 -23.36
CA THR A 9 60.57 6.43 -24.06
C THR A 9 60.74 5.23 -24.99
N ARG A 10 60.28 4.03 -24.62
CA ARG A 10 60.00 2.98 -25.54
C ARG A 10 58.59 3.16 -26.08
N ALA A 11 58.48 3.41 -27.37
CA ALA A 11 57.25 3.38 -28.13
C ALA A 11 56.71 1.97 -28.13
N PHE A 12 55.59 1.71 -27.44
CA PHE A 12 54.73 0.58 -27.67
C PHE A 12 53.58 1.06 -28.55
N GLY A 13 53.34 0.36 -29.66
CA GLY A 13 52.39 0.75 -30.67
C GLY A 13 50.97 1.02 -30.12
N ASP A 14 50.42 2.13 -30.56
CA ASP A 14 49.15 2.71 -30.09
C ASP A 14 47.89 1.87 -30.42
N ASP A 15 48.01 0.80 -31.21
CA ASP A 15 46.82 0.12 -31.73
C ASP A 15 46.20 -0.92 -30.77
N GLY A 16 46.98 -1.49 -29.86
CA GLY A 16 46.50 -2.51 -28.90
C GLY A 16 45.69 -1.94 -27.74
N ILE A 17 46.11 -0.78 -27.23
CA ILE A 17 45.47 -0.14 -26.06
C ILE A 17 44.11 0.46 -26.43
N ILE A 18 44.00 1.04 -27.66
CA ILE A 18 42.76 1.63 -28.16
C ILE A 18 41.69 0.55 -28.36
N TYR A 19 42.03 -0.66 -28.79
CA TYR A 19 41.10 -1.77 -28.95
C TYR A 19 40.58 -2.30 -27.64
N ILE A 20 41.41 -2.39 -26.60
CA ILE A 20 41.03 -2.83 -25.27
C ILE A 20 40.08 -1.82 -24.62
N PHE A 21 40.37 -0.52 -24.68
CA PHE A 21 39.48 0.54 -24.13
C PHE A 21 38.15 0.63 -24.88
N LYS A 22 38.13 0.47 -26.21
CA LYS A 22 36.87 0.43 -26.98
C LYS A 22 36.03 -0.81 -26.62
N SER A 23 36.64 -1.96 -26.42
CA SER A 23 35.97 -3.18 -26.02
C SER A 23 35.40 -3.07 -24.61
N ILE A 24 36.16 -2.54 -23.63
CA ILE A 24 35.69 -2.35 -22.25
C ILE A 24 34.60 -1.27 -22.25
N ALA A 25 34.72 -0.17 -22.95
CA ALA A 25 33.69 0.87 -23.03
C ALA A 25 32.39 0.35 -23.69
N ALA A 26 32.49 -0.49 -24.75
CA ALA A 26 31.34 -1.12 -25.38
C ALA A 26 30.67 -2.13 -24.42
N THR A 27 31.44 -2.90 -23.65
CA THR A 27 30.92 -3.86 -22.67
C THR A 27 30.31 -3.12 -21.46
N MET A 28 30.92 -2.04 -20.99
CA MET A 28 30.33 -1.19 -19.93
C MET A 28 29.10 -0.44 -20.43
N HIS A 29 29.05 -0.02 -21.69
CA HIS A 29 27.86 0.62 -22.28
C HIS A 29 26.72 -0.39 -22.49
N ALA A 30 27.03 -1.65 -22.81
CA ALA A 30 26.06 -2.74 -22.88
C ALA A 30 25.57 -3.18 -21.48
N MET A 31 26.44 -3.12 -20.47
CA MET A 31 26.04 -3.41 -19.07
C MET A 31 25.19 -2.29 -18.44
N ASN A 32 25.26 -1.05 -18.93
CA ASN A 32 24.48 0.09 -18.40
C ASN A 32 23.08 0.24 -18.99
N LYS A 33 22.62 -0.70 -19.81
CA LYS A 33 21.23 -0.73 -20.33
C LYS A 33 20.52 -2.02 -19.92
N ILE A 34 20.56 -2.38 -18.65
CA ILE A 34 19.44 -3.13 -18.09
C ILE A 34 18.35 -2.06 -17.89
N ILE A 35 17.54 -1.85 -18.93
CA ILE A 35 16.27 -1.13 -18.80
C ILE A 35 15.43 -2.02 -17.89
N VAL A 36 15.46 -1.74 -16.59
CA VAL A 36 14.51 -2.37 -15.65
C VAL A 36 13.16 -1.77 -16.02
N GLU A 37 12.41 -2.48 -16.85
CA GLU A 37 11.07 -2.07 -17.22
C GLU A 37 10.28 -1.78 -15.96
N LYS A 38 9.59 -0.61 -15.95
CA LYS A 38 8.73 -0.23 -14.84
C LYS A 38 7.62 -1.28 -14.72
N PRO A 39 7.36 -1.82 -13.51
CA PRO A 39 6.32 -2.81 -13.34
C PRO A 39 4.96 -2.24 -13.78
N THR A 40 4.20 -3.02 -14.52
CA THR A 40 2.90 -2.65 -15.08
C THR A 40 1.76 -2.82 -14.08
N SER A 41 2.00 -3.53 -12.97
CA SER A 41 1.02 -3.79 -11.92
C SER A 41 1.69 -3.91 -10.56
N TYR A 42 0.88 -3.78 -9.49
CA TYR A 42 1.34 -4.03 -8.14
C TYR A 42 1.82 -5.48 -7.96
N CYS A 43 1.12 -6.45 -8.58
CA CYS A 43 1.55 -7.85 -8.58
C CYS A 43 2.96 -8.02 -9.14
N GLU A 44 3.25 -7.40 -10.28
CA GLU A 44 4.59 -7.47 -10.89
C GLU A 44 5.65 -6.79 -10.02
N ALA A 45 5.33 -5.62 -9.47
CA ALA A 45 6.24 -4.92 -8.57
C ALA A 45 6.60 -5.77 -7.35
N VAL A 46 5.60 -6.40 -6.74
CA VAL A 46 5.77 -7.22 -5.54
C VAL A 46 6.52 -8.53 -5.85
N LEU A 47 6.35 -9.13 -7.02
CA LEU A 47 7.09 -10.33 -7.42
C LEU A 47 8.61 -10.11 -7.51
N ARG A 48 9.04 -8.87 -7.75
CA ARG A 48 10.46 -8.47 -7.75
C ARG A 48 11.03 -8.27 -6.34
N MET A 49 10.19 -8.31 -5.29
CA MET A 49 10.58 -8.11 -3.89
C MET A 49 10.83 -9.46 -3.20
N GLU A 50 11.60 -9.42 -2.13
CA GLU A 50 11.81 -10.59 -1.29
C GLU A 50 10.50 -11.04 -0.63
N LYS A 51 10.38 -12.36 -0.38
CA LYS A 51 9.17 -12.96 0.22
C LYS A 51 8.84 -12.40 1.61
N THR A 52 9.85 -11.92 2.33
CA THR A 52 9.73 -11.33 3.67
C THR A 52 9.38 -9.86 3.67
N SER A 53 9.37 -9.20 2.50
CA SER A 53 9.03 -7.79 2.42
C SER A 53 7.57 -7.56 2.86
N VAL A 54 7.31 -6.44 3.53
CA VAL A 54 5.96 -6.07 4.00
C VAL A 54 4.94 -6.01 2.86
N HIS A 55 5.37 -5.61 1.66
CA HIS A 55 4.54 -5.60 0.47
C HIS A 55 4.18 -7.02 0.02
N ARG A 56 5.15 -7.96 0.07
CA ARG A 56 4.91 -9.34 -0.34
C ARG A 56 3.95 -10.02 0.63
N VAL A 57 4.15 -9.83 1.92
CA VAL A 57 3.26 -10.37 2.96
C VAL A 57 1.83 -9.82 2.78
N TYR A 58 1.70 -8.49 2.58
CA TYR A 58 0.41 -7.85 2.36
C TYR A 58 -0.29 -8.36 1.09
N HIS A 59 0.41 -8.36 -0.05
CA HIS A 59 -0.10 -8.81 -1.33
C HIS A 59 -0.57 -10.28 -1.28
N ASP A 60 0.23 -11.16 -0.70
CA ASP A 60 -0.03 -12.61 -0.75
C ASP A 60 -1.11 -13.06 0.23
N ASN A 61 -1.41 -12.27 1.29
CA ASN A 61 -2.27 -12.73 2.38
C ASN A 61 -3.42 -11.78 2.75
N HIS A 62 -3.39 -10.52 2.29
CA HIS A 62 -4.35 -9.50 2.76
C HIS A 62 -5.02 -8.69 1.65
N TYR A 63 -4.36 -8.51 0.50
CA TYR A 63 -4.86 -7.66 -0.57
C TYR A 63 -5.87 -8.40 -1.44
N GLY A 64 -7.07 -7.86 -1.59
CA GLY A 64 -8.12 -8.42 -2.43
C GLY A 64 -8.91 -9.59 -1.82
N TYR A 65 -8.68 -9.89 -0.54
CA TYR A 65 -9.45 -10.92 0.19
C TYR A 65 -10.66 -10.32 0.89
N THR A 66 -11.74 -11.09 0.97
CA THR A 66 -12.89 -10.72 1.80
C THR A 66 -12.51 -10.69 3.29
N ILE A 67 -13.03 -9.69 3.98
CA ILE A 67 -12.88 -9.52 5.42
C ILE A 67 -14.26 -9.71 6.06
N GLU A 68 -14.35 -10.62 7.04
CA GLU A 68 -15.62 -10.93 7.71
C GLU A 68 -15.84 -10.07 8.97
N ASP A 69 -14.78 -9.77 9.69
CA ASP A 69 -14.83 -9.02 10.94
C ASP A 69 -14.91 -7.52 10.69
N ASP A 70 -15.87 -6.85 11.31
CA ASP A 70 -16.10 -5.41 11.17
C ASP A 70 -14.95 -4.55 11.74
N ASN A 71 -14.25 -5.02 12.79
CA ASN A 71 -13.09 -4.29 13.33
C ASN A 71 -11.92 -4.34 12.33
N GLU A 72 -11.73 -5.47 11.64
CA GLU A 72 -10.70 -5.59 10.60
C GLU A 72 -11.06 -4.74 9.36
N LEU A 73 -12.32 -4.71 8.94
CA LEU A 73 -12.80 -3.80 7.88
C LEU A 73 -12.57 -2.33 8.28
N PHE A 74 -12.92 -1.96 9.51
CA PHE A 74 -12.69 -0.63 10.02
C PHE A 74 -11.19 -0.31 10.11
N GLY A 75 -10.38 -1.25 10.57
CA GLY A 75 -8.93 -1.13 10.58
C GLY A 75 -8.34 -0.88 9.19
N ARG A 76 -8.83 -1.59 8.16
CA ARG A 76 -8.44 -1.36 6.77
C ARG A 76 -8.78 0.07 6.35
N LEU A 77 -9.98 0.56 6.65
CA LEU A 77 -10.37 1.93 6.34
C LEU A 77 -9.46 2.97 7.04
N ILE A 78 -9.08 2.75 8.29
CA ILE A 78 -8.12 3.61 9.01
C ILE A 78 -6.78 3.63 8.28
N LEU A 79 -6.25 2.48 7.86
CA LEU A 79 -4.95 2.39 7.17
C LEU A 79 -4.98 3.12 5.82
N GLU A 80 -6.05 2.95 5.02
CA GLU A 80 -6.21 3.64 3.74
C GLU A 80 -6.33 5.17 3.92
N ILE A 81 -7.08 5.64 4.92
CA ILE A 81 -7.14 7.06 5.27
C ILE A 81 -5.75 7.59 5.64
N ASN A 82 -4.97 6.81 6.39
CA ASN A 82 -3.64 7.24 6.82
C ASN A 82 -2.61 7.23 5.68
N GLN A 83 -2.82 6.40 4.65
CA GLN A 83 -1.97 6.36 3.46
C GLN A 83 -2.06 7.64 2.63
N ALA A 84 -3.17 8.37 2.64
CA ALA A 84 -3.34 9.58 1.84
C ALA A 84 -2.17 10.57 2.02
N GLY A 85 -1.47 10.86 0.92
CA GLY A 85 -0.27 11.71 0.90
C GLY A 85 1.03 11.02 1.32
N LEU A 86 1.03 9.70 1.56
CA LEU A 86 2.19 8.92 1.98
C LEU A 86 2.36 7.66 1.11
N SER A 87 3.53 7.03 1.19
CA SER A 87 3.74 5.74 0.54
C SER A 87 3.04 4.62 1.30
N TRP A 88 2.54 3.61 0.56
CA TRP A 88 1.96 2.42 1.18
C TRP A 88 2.98 1.66 2.04
N THR A 89 4.26 1.67 1.65
CA THR A 89 5.36 1.13 2.46
C THR A 89 5.40 1.72 3.87
N THR A 90 5.19 3.04 3.99
CA THR A 90 5.15 3.72 5.29
C THR A 90 4.04 3.18 6.17
N ILE A 91 2.86 2.92 5.61
CA ILE A 91 1.71 2.40 6.34
C ILE A 91 1.91 0.94 6.72
N LEU A 92 2.37 0.10 5.80
CA LEU A 92 2.64 -1.32 6.09
C LEU A 92 3.66 -1.50 7.21
N ASN A 93 4.75 -0.71 7.20
CA ASN A 93 5.76 -0.74 8.27
C ASN A 93 5.23 -0.29 9.63
N LYS A 94 4.13 0.47 9.66
CA LYS A 94 3.50 0.98 10.88
C LYS A 94 2.20 0.23 11.26
N GLN A 95 1.82 -0.80 10.51
CA GLN A 95 0.54 -1.48 10.67
C GLN A 95 0.32 -2.02 12.09
N ASP A 96 1.34 -2.65 12.68
CA ASP A 96 1.25 -3.20 14.03
C ASP A 96 1.13 -2.08 15.09
N ASN A 97 1.82 -0.95 14.86
CA ASN A 97 1.71 0.21 15.74
C ASN A 97 0.31 0.83 15.65
N PHE A 98 -0.26 0.95 14.44
CA PHE A 98 -1.65 1.37 14.27
C PHE A 98 -2.60 0.44 15.02
N ARG A 99 -2.43 -0.87 14.88
CA ARG A 99 -3.26 -1.86 15.56
C ARG A 99 -3.20 -1.69 17.09
N LYS A 100 -2.02 -1.48 17.66
CA LYS A 100 -1.83 -1.21 19.10
C LYS A 100 -2.46 0.14 19.49
N ALA A 101 -2.13 1.21 18.79
CA ALA A 101 -2.58 2.57 19.10
C ALA A 101 -4.11 2.73 19.06
N TYR A 102 -4.77 2.04 18.12
CA TYR A 102 -6.24 2.04 17.95
C TYR A 102 -6.93 0.84 18.62
N HIS A 103 -6.35 0.26 19.70
CA HIS A 103 -6.94 -0.83 20.50
C HIS A 103 -7.44 -2.01 19.62
N GLN A 104 -6.59 -2.53 18.75
CA GLN A 104 -6.89 -3.60 17.79
C GLN A 104 -8.06 -3.22 16.85
N PHE A 105 -8.15 -1.95 16.51
CA PHE A 105 -9.22 -1.37 15.70
C PHE A 105 -10.63 -1.62 16.26
N ASN A 106 -10.75 -1.88 17.57
CA ASN A 106 -12.03 -2.11 18.21
C ASN A 106 -12.93 -0.88 18.06
N ILE A 107 -13.98 -1.01 17.26
CA ILE A 107 -14.87 0.08 16.85
C ILE A 107 -15.49 0.77 18.08
N LYS A 108 -15.97 0.00 19.05
CA LYS A 108 -16.60 0.56 20.27
C LYS A 108 -15.61 1.39 21.09
N LYS A 109 -14.36 0.90 21.23
CA LYS A 109 -13.33 1.64 21.96
C LYS A 109 -12.95 2.92 21.22
N VAL A 110 -12.73 2.85 19.90
CA VAL A 110 -12.34 4.03 19.09
C VAL A 110 -13.48 5.07 19.07
N ALA A 111 -14.73 4.65 18.95
CA ALA A 111 -15.88 5.57 19.01
C ALA A 111 -16.01 6.30 20.35
N ALA A 112 -15.53 5.70 21.44
CA ALA A 112 -15.54 6.28 22.78
C ALA A 112 -14.35 7.21 23.08
N TYR A 113 -13.39 7.37 22.17
CA TYR A 113 -12.20 8.19 22.40
C TYR A 113 -12.57 9.64 22.71
N LYS A 114 -11.84 10.22 23.69
CA LYS A 114 -11.94 11.60 24.13
C LYS A 114 -10.67 12.37 23.79
N GLU A 115 -10.55 13.61 24.29
CA GLU A 115 -9.39 14.46 24.00
C GLU A 115 -8.08 13.84 24.48
N ALA A 116 -8.06 13.16 25.61
CA ALA A 116 -6.87 12.44 26.10
C ALA A 116 -6.40 11.35 25.11
N ASP A 117 -7.33 10.63 24.46
CA ASP A 117 -6.98 9.65 23.44
C ASP A 117 -6.47 10.30 22.16
N ARG A 118 -7.05 11.45 21.76
CA ARG A 118 -6.53 12.24 20.63
C ARG A 118 -5.09 12.66 20.87
N GLN A 119 -4.82 13.21 22.05
CA GLN A 119 -3.48 13.66 22.42
C GLN A 119 -2.49 12.48 22.40
N ARG A 120 -2.85 11.35 23.01
CA ARG A 120 -2.06 10.11 22.99
C ARG A 120 -1.71 9.69 21.54
N LEU A 121 -2.68 9.71 20.62
CA LEU A 121 -2.45 9.34 19.21
C LEU A 121 -1.58 10.38 18.48
N LEU A 122 -1.71 11.66 18.78
CA LEU A 122 -0.92 12.72 18.17
C LEU A 122 0.53 12.75 18.67
N GLU A 123 0.79 12.20 19.85
CA GLU A 123 2.13 12.05 20.43
C GLU A 123 2.81 10.74 20.02
N ASP A 124 2.06 9.75 19.55
CA ASP A 124 2.58 8.44 19.16
C ASP A 124 3.38 8.50 17.84
N ALA A 125 4.71 8.46 17.93
CA ALA A 125 5.61 8.44 16.78
C ALA A 125 5.49 7.12 15.95
N GLY A 126 4.88 6.08 16.52
CA GLY A 126 4.64 4.81 15.84
C GLY A 126 3.60 4.90 14.73
N ILE A 127 2.72 5.89 14.74
CA ILE A 127 1.66 6.08 13.75
C ILE A 127 1.82 7.40 12.97
N ILE A 128 0.83 7.75 12.15
CA ILE A 128 0.79 9.04 11.45
C ILE A 128 0.08 10.07 12.32
N ARG A 129 0.86 11.04 12.83
CA ARG A 129 0.41 12.09 13.74
C ARG A 129 -0.28 13.22 12.96
N ASN A 130 -1.52 12.98 12.55
CA ASN A 130 -2.33 13.95 11.82
C ASN A 130 -3.72 14.07 12.47
N ARG A 131 -4.05 15.26 13.01
CA ARG A 131 -5.28 15.52 13.74
C ARG A 131 -6.53 15.22 12.91
N LEU A 132 -6.56 15.63 11.64
CA LEU A 132 -7.73 15.39 10.76
C LEU A 132 -7.99 13.90 10.55
N LYS A 133 -6.92 13.08 10.41
CA LYS A 133 -7.03 11.62 10.25
C LYS A 133 -7.46 10.93 11.55
N VAL A 134 -6.96 11.41 12.70
CA VAL A 134 -7.39 10.93 14.02
C VAL A 134 -8.87 11.25 14.26
N ASP A 135 -9.29 12.49 14.01
CA ASP A 135 -10.69 12.91 14.14
C ASP A 135 -11.61 12.15 13.17
N ALA A 136 -11.14 11.88 11.94
CA ALA A 136 -11.86 11.05 10.99
C ALA A 136 -12.04 9.62 11.49
N ALA A 137 -11.01 9.01 12.08
CA ALA A 137 -11.11 7.66 12.63
C ALA A 137 -12.16 7.57 13.74
N ILE A 138 -12.18 8.54 14.68
CA ILE A 138 -13.16 8.58 15.78
C ILE A 138 -14.59 8.79 15.24
N HIS A 139 -14.74 9.74 14.31
CA HIS A 139 -16.03 9.99 13.67
C HIS A 139 -16.53 8.74 12.93
N ASN A 140 -15.69 8.14 12.11
CA ASN A 140 -16.04 6.97 11.31
C ASN A 140 -16.35 5.74 12.18
N ALA A 141 -15.70 5.59 13.33
CA ALA A 141 -16.07 4.55 14.30
C ALA A 141 -17.52 4.71 14.80
N ASN A 142 -17.94 5.94 15.09
CA ASN A 142 -19.34 6.21 15.49
C ASN A 142 -20.33 5.92 14.36
N ILE A 143 -19.96 6.28 13.10
CA ILE A 143 -20.78 5.92 11.94
C ILE A 143 -20.88 4.40 11.79
N VAL A 144 -19.78 3.66 11.91
CA VAL A 144 -19.82 2.19 11.81
C VAL A 144 -20.70 1.59 12.91
N LEU A 145 -20.68 2.11 14.15
CA LEU A 145 -21.60 1.66 15.21
C LEU A 145 -23.07 1.89 14.83
N GLN A 146 -23.38 3.01 14.17
CA GLN A 146 -24.72 3.29 13.67
C GLN A 146 -25.12 2.29 12.59
N LEU A 147 -24.24 2.07 11.59
CA LEU A 147 -24.46 1.08 10.53
C LEU A 147 -24.65 -0.33 11.06
N GLN A 148 -23.92 -0.70 12.12
CA GLN A 148 -24.10 -1.99 12.80
C GLN A 148 -25.49 -2.13 13.42
N LYS A 149 -26.06 -1.04 13.98
CA LYS A 149 -27.42 -1.05 14.53
C LYS A 149 -28.48 -1.16 13.44
N GLU A 150 -28.29 -0.45 12.32
CA GLU A 150 -29.27 -0.37 11.24
C GLU A 150 -29.24 -1.60 10.31
N HIS A 151 -28.04 -2.14 10.03
CA HIS A 151 -27.84 -3.21 9.04
C HIS A 151 -27.36 -4.54 9.67
N GLY A 152 -27.06 -4.55 10.97
CA GLY A 152 -26.52 -5.71 11.70
C GLY A 152 -25.01 -5.82 11.66
N SER A 153 -24.31 -5.29 10.65
CA SER A 153 -22.84 -5.19 10.60
C SER A 153 -22.38 -4.17 9.53
N PHE A 154 -21.17 -3.69 9.63
CA PHE A 154 -20.54 -2.86 8.58
C PHE A 154 -20.41 -3.65 7.28
N LYS A 155 -20.03 -4.92 7.36
CA LYS A 155 -20.00 -5.80 6.18
C LYS A 155 -21.37 -5.94 5.52
N LYS A 156 -22.44 -6.13 6.30
CA LYS A 156 -23.79 -6.21 5.73
C LYS A 156 -24.19 -4.91 5.04
N TRP A 157 -23.84 -3.76 5.60
CA TRP A 157 -24.07 -2.47 4.94
C TRP A 157 -23.34 -2.41 3.59
N LEU A 158 -22.06 -2.80 3.51
CA LEU A 158 -21.35 -2.90 2.24
C LEU A 158 -22.05 -3.84 1.24
N ASN A 159 -22.46 -5.01 1.71
CA ASN A 159 -23.17 -6.01 0.87
C ASN A 159 -24.52 -5.49 0.34
N THR A 160 -25.28 -4.75 1.16
CA THR A 160 -26.58 -4.16 0.74
C THR A 160 -26.40 -3.14 -0.38
N HIS A 161 -25.24 -2.48 -0.44
CA HIS A 161 -24.96 -1.48 -1.46
C HIS A 161 -24.23 -2.04 -2.70
N HIS A 162 -23.78 -3.29 -2.64
CA HIS A 162 -23.15 -3.97 -3.79
C HIS A 162 -24.24 -4.58 -4.70
N PRO A 163 -24.07 -4.52 -6.05
CA PRO A 163 -22.95 -3.94 -6.78
C PRO A 163 -23.11 -2.42 -7.02
N LYS A 164 -21.99 -1.72 -7.04
CA LYS A 164 -21.89 -0.32 -7.44
C LYS A 164 -20.60 -0.09 -8.24
N SER A 165 -20.67 0.86 -9.18
CA SER A 165 -19.48 1.37 -9.85
C SER A 165 -18.54 2.12 -8.87
N LYS A 166 -17.26 2.29 -9.24
CA LYS A 166 -16.30 3.09 -8.48
C LYS A 166 -16.87 4.47 -8.10
N MET A 167 -17.51 5.14 -9.05
CA MET A 167 -18.06 6.50 -8.83
C MET A 167 -19.22 6.52 -7.84
N GLU A 168 -20.11 5.54 -7.90
CA GLU A 168 -21.22 5.43 -6.95
C GLU A 168 -20.71 5.11 -5.54
N TRP A 169 -19.72 4.24 -5.42
CA TRP A 169 -19.06 3.95 -4.14
C TRP A 169 -18.39 5.20 -3.56
N MET A 170 -17.65 5.95 -4.39
CA MET A 170 -17.02 7.21 -3.95
C MET A 170 -18.06 8.21 -3.44
N LYS A 171 -19.19 8.37 -4.14
CA LYS A 171 -20.29 9.24 -3.71
C LYS A 171 -20.88 8.77 -2.38
N LEU A 172 -21.16 7.47 -2.23
CA LEU A 172 -21.71 6.89 -1.01
C LEU A 172 -20.77 7.09 0.18
N PHE A 173 -19.47 6.77 0.02
CA PHE A 173 -18.49 6.93 1.08
C PHE A 173 -18.29 8.38 1.50
N LYS A 174 -18.28 9.32 0.54
CA LYS A 174 -18.18 10.76 0.82
C LYS A 174 -19.38 11.28 1.63
N GLN A 175 -20.56 10.71 1.43
CA GLN A 175 -21.77 11.06 2.17
C GLN A 175 -21.81 10.42 3.57
N THR A 176 -21.17 9.26 3.75
CA THR A 176 -21.25 8.45 4.96
C THR A 176 -20.08 8.70 5.91
N PHE A 177 -18.86 8.78 5.38
CA PHE A 177 -17.62 8.81 6.16
C PHE A 177 -16.82 10.10 5.95
N LYS A 178 -16.01 10.46 6.94
CA LYS A 178 -15.05 11.55 6.85
C LYS A 178 -13.72 11.08 6.26
N PHE A 179 -13.05 12.00 5.54
CA PHE A 179 -11.72 11.79 4.96
C PHE A 179 -11.66 10.62 3.97
N THR A 180 -12.72 10.42 3.20
CA THR A 180 -12.82 9.35 2.19
C THR A 180 -12.84 9.93 0.78
N GLY A 181 -11.64 10.31 0.29
CA GLY A 181 -11.42 10.71 -1.10
C GLY A 181 -11.43 9.51 -2.07
N GLY A 182 -11.50 9.80 -3.37
CA GLY A 182 -11.71 8.78 -4.39
C GLY A 182 -10.74 7.61 -4.38
N GLU A 183 -9.45 7.87 -4.27
CA GLU A 183 -8.45 6.79 -4.24
C GLU A 183 -8.48 6.00 -2.93
N ILE A 184 -8.76 6.65 -1.79
CA ILE A 184 -8.95 5.95 -0.50
C ILE A 184 -10.08 4.93 -0.60
N VAL A 185 -11.22 5.32 -1.18
CA VAL A 185 -12.38 4.44 -1.37
C VAL A 185 -12.06 3.33 -2.35
N ASN A 186 -11.41 3.64 -3.46
CA ASN A 186 -11.01 2.67 -4.46
C ASN A 186 -10.12 1.58 -3.87
N GLU A 187 -9.04 1.97 -3.18
CA GLU A 187 -8.11 1.03 -2.56
C GLU A 187 -8.76 0.22 -1.43
N PHE A 188 -9.58 0.86 -0.58
CA PHE A 188 -10.37 0.16 0.43
C PHE A 188 -11.22 -0.95 -0.18
N LEU A 189 -11.97 -0.64 -1.24
CA LEU A 189 -12.90 -1.59 -1.87
C LEU A 189 -12.18 -2.67 -2.67
N MET A 190 -11.08 -2.35 -3.36
CA MET A 190 -10.25 -3.36 -4.03
C MET A 190 -9.59 -4.28 -3.00
N SER A 191 -9.00 -3.71 -1.95
CA SER A 191 -8.27 -4.47 -0.93
C SER A 191 -9.17 -5.41 -0.12
N THR A 192 -10.49 -5.11 -0.04
CA THR A 192 -11.49 -5.88 0.70
C THR A 192 -12.42 -6.70 -0.19
N GLY A 193 -12.17 -6.74 -1.50
CA GLY A 193 -12.90 -7.59 -2.45
C GLY A 193 -14.28 -7.08 -2.88
N TYR A 194 -14.56 -5.78 -2.77
CA TYR A 194 -15.80 -5.17 -3.29
C TYR A 194 -15.64 -4.60 -4.71
N LEU A 195 -14.42 -4.26 -5.12
CA LEU A 195 -14.08 -3.88 -6.50
C LEU A 195 -13.01 -4.82 -7.07
N PRO A 196 -13.04 -5.10 -8.38
CA PRO A 196 -11.96 -5.85 -9.05
C PRO A 196 -10.69 -5.01 -9.14
N GLY A 197 -9.55 -5.65 -9.40
CA GLY A 197 -8.29 -4.95 -9.69
C GLY A 197 -7.17 -5.19 -8.68
N ALA A 198 -7.44 -5.81 -7.53
CA ALA A 198 -6.40 -6.14 -6.54
C ALA A 198 -5.28 -7.01 -7.14
N HIS A 199 -5.63 -7.99 -7.95
CA HIS A 199 -4.68 -8.87 -8.62
C HIS A 199 -4.99 -8.99 -10.12
N VAL A 200 -3.93 -9.06 -10.94
CA VAL A 200 -4.06 -9.44 -12.35
C VAL A 200 -4.28 -10.95 -12.48
N GLU A 201 -4.98 -11.39 -13.52
CA GLU A 201 -5.35 -12.82 -13.69
C GLU A 201 -4.13 -13.76 -13.78
N SER A 202 -3.02 -13.28 -14.32
CA SER A 202 -1.75 -14.00 -14.38
C SER A 202 -1.03 -14.12 -13.04
N CYS A 203 -1.46 -13.39 -12.00
CA CYS A 203 -0.86 -13.47 -10.67
C CYS A 203 -1.19 -14.80 -10.00
N ALA A 204 -0.18 -15.47 -9.43
CA ALA A 204 -0.39 -16.73 -8.71
C ALA A 204 -1.38 -16.59 -7.53
N ILE A 205 -1.48 -15.39 -6.94
CA ILE A 205 -2.38 -15.10 -5.82
C ILE A 205 -3.83 -14.88 -6.28
N TYR A 206 -4.08 -14.53 -7.54
CA TYR A 206 -5.42 -14.27 -8.07
C TYR A 206 -6.40 -15.41 -7.75
N LYS A 207 -6.02 -16.65 -8.08
CA LYS A 207 -6.87 -17.83 -7.81
C LYS A 207 -7.08 -18.06 -6.30
N LYS A 208 -6.09 -17.72 -5.46
CA LYS A 208 -6.20 -17.84 -4.00
C LYS A 208 -7.17 -16.78 -3.46
N ALA A 209 -7.07 -15.53 -3.92
CA ALA A 209 -7.99 -14.47 -3.54
C ALA A 209 -9.45 -14.78 -3.95
N LEU A 210 -9.68 -15.36 -5.14
CA LEU A 210 -11.01 -15.78 -5.58
C LEU A 210 -11.66 -16.82 -4.66
N LYS A 211 -10.89 -17.67 -3.98
CA LYS A 211 -11.44 -18.65 -3.01
C LYS A 211 -12.08 -17.97 -1.79
N SER A 212 -11.70 -16.71 -1.48
CA SER A 212 -12.35 -15.92 -0.44
C SER A 212 -13.74 -15.39 -0.84
N LYS A 213 -14.20 -15.69 -2.06
CA LYS A 213 -15.49 -15.27 -2.63
C LYS A 213 -15.69 -13.74 -2.58
N PRO A 214 -14.80 -12.96 -3.23
CA PRO A 214 -14.91 -11.51 -3.23
C PRO A 214 -16.25 -11.07 -3.86
N ALA A 215 -16.89 -10.05 -3.29
CA ALA A 215 -18.20 -9.58 -3.67
C ALA A 215 -18.29 -9.20 -5.16
N TRP A 216 -17.24 -8.57 -5.69
CA TRP A 216 -17.19 -8.15 -7.10
C TRP A 216 -17.33 -9.32 -8.11
N LYS A 217 -17.07 -10.55 -7.70
CA LYS A 217 -17.21 -11.74 -8.54
C LYS A 217 -18.66 -12.25 -8.61
N ASN A 218 -19.45 -11.94 -7.59
CA ASN A 218 -20.86 -12.31 -7.51
C ASN A 218 -21.69 -11.15 -8.08
N LYS A 219 -22.21 -11.33 -9.28
CA LYS A 219 -23.14 -10.38 -9.91
C LYS A 219 -24.58 -10.65 -9.46
#